data_913ef6b66e33fc4a782fdc437dc8fac6
#
_entry.id   913ef6b66e33fc4a782fdc437dc8fac6
#
_cell.length_a   1.000
_cell.length_b   1.000
_cell.length_c   1.000
_cell.angle_alpha   90.00
_cell.angle_beta   90.00
_cell.angle_gamma   90.00
#
_symmetry.space_group_name_H-M   'P 1'
#
loop_
_entity.id
_entity.type
_entity.pdbx_description
1 polymer ?
#
loop_
_entity_poly.entity_id
_entity_poly.type
_entity_poly.pdbx_seq_one_letter_code
_entity_poly.pdbx_strand_id
1 'polypeptide(L)' 'MYFTDRGIEELEERRGHEQVALGWLAERLRDFVDEHPDAESTVDMLASWLARLDDDSDD' A
#
# COMPACT_ATOMS: atom_id res chain seq x y z
N MET A 1 0.53 9.13 -22.47
CA MET A 1 0.40 7.92 -22.04
C MET A 1 -0.51 7.83 -20.90
N TYR A 2 -0.97 6.72 -20.66
CA TYR A 2 -2.00 6.63 -19.86
C TYR A 2 -1.83 5.47 -18.97
N PHE A 3 -2.00 5.65 -17.76
CA PHE A 3 -1.88 4.61 -16.85
C PHE A 3 -3.20 4.21 -16.38
N THR A 4 -3.37 2.94 -16.15
CA THR A 4 -4.59 2.54 -15.55
C THR A 4 -4.28 2.25 -14.14
N ASP A 5 -5.08 2.67 -13.25
CA ASP A 5 -4.93 2.29 -11.88
C ASP A 5 -6.08 1.39 -11.52
N ARG A 6 -6.35 0.42 -12.36
CA ARG A 6 -7.43 -0.49 -12.16
C ARG A 6 -7.35 -1.20 -10.84
N GLY A 7 -6.16 -1.58 -10.41
CA GLY A 7 -6.04 -2.25 -9.12
C GLY A 7 -6.43 -1.35 -7.99
N ILE A 8 -6.03 -0.08 -8.08
CA ILE A 8 -6.40 0.87 -7.05
C ILE A 8 -7.89 1.10 -7.06
N GLU A 9 -8.47 1.20 -8.24
CA GLU A 9 -9.89 1.40 -8.35
C GLU A 9 -10.66 0.20 -7.83
N GLU A 10 -10.18 -0.97 -8.10
CA GLU A 10 -10.85 -2.15 -7.62
C GLU A 10 -10.80 -2.21 -6.11
N LEU A 11 -9.68 -1.84 -5.52
CA LEU A 11 -9.56 -1.83 -4.09
C LEU A 11 -10.56 -0.85 -3.49
N GLU A 12 -10.68 0.32 -4.09
CA GLU A 12 -11.61 1.30 -3.59
C GLU A 12 -13.05 0.84 -3.70
N GLU A 13 -13.38 0.18 -4.80
CA GLU A 13 -14.72 -0.26 -4.97
C GLU A 13 -15.09 -1.38 -4.03
N ARG A 14 -14.15 -2.29 -3.80
CA ARG A 14 -14.47 -3.43 -2.99
C ARG A 14 -14.35 -3.16 -1.52
N ARG A 15 -13.40 -2.33 -1.14
CA ARG A 15 -13.10 -2.17 0.26
C ARG A 15 -12.92 -0.73 0.68
N GLY A 16 -13.41 0.20 -0.10
CA GLY A 16 -13.15 1.60 0.16
C GLY A 16 -13.66 2.10 1.48
N HIS A 17 -14.66 1.44 2.05
CA HIS A 17 -15.19 1.87 3.32
C HIS A 17 -14.67 1.08 4.50
N GLU A 18 -13.79 0.11 4.24
CA GLU A 18 -13.27 -0.69 5.31
C GLU A 18 -12.17 0.05 6.03
N GLN A 19 -12.05 -0.19 7.29
CA GLN A 19 -10.95 0.37 8.05
C GLN A 19 -10.15 -0.77 8.61
N VAL A 20 -8.84 -0.69 8.48
CA VAL A 20 -7.99 -1.75 8.95
C VAL A 20 -6.84 -1.15 9.72
N ALA A 21 -6.26 -1.91 10.60
CA ALA A 21 -5.08 -1.46 11.29
C ALA A 21 -3.90 -1.46 10.34
N LEU A 22 -3.02 -0.50 10.50
CA LEU A 22 -1.85 -0.45 9.65
C LEU A 22 -0.96 -1.67 9.83
N GLY A 23 -0.97 -2.26 11.02
CA GLY A 23 -0.22 -3.49 11.20
C GLY A 23 -0.75 -4.60 10.32
N TRP A 24 -2.07 -4.68 10.16
CA TRP A 24 -2.65 -5.66 9.27
C TRP A 24 -2.16 -5.43 7.86
N LEU A 25 -2.15 -4.16 7.43
CA LEU A 25 -1.70 -3.85 6.09
C LEU A 25 -0.24 -4.20 5.90
N ALA A 26 0.58 -3.91 6.91
CA ALA A 26 2.00 -4.24 6.80
C ALA A 26 2.20 -5.73 6.59
N GLU A 27 1.42 -6.54 7.27
CA GLU A 27 1.54 -7.97 7.08
C GLU A 27 1.09 -8.40 5.71
N ARG A 28 0.06 -7.77 5.20
CA ARG A 28 -0.38 -8.11 3.85
C ARG A 28 0.68 -7.72 2.83
N LEU A 29 1.38 -6.62 3.07
CA LEU A 29 2.45 -6.26 2.16
C LEU A 29 3.58 -7.28 2.17
N ARG A 30 3.87 -7.84 3.35
CA ARG A 30 4.87 -8.88 3.41
C ARG A 30 4.44 -10.13 2.67
N ASP A 31 3.17 -10.49 2.81
CA ASP A 31 2.67 -11.64 2.08
C ASP A 31 2.80 -11.41 0.58
N PHE A 32 2.52 -10.21 0.15
CA PHE A 32 2.62 -9.91 -1.27
C PHE A 32 4.06 -10.07 -1.75
N VAL A 33 5.00 -9.56 -0.99
CA VAL A 33 6.41 -9.66 -1.38
C VAL A 33 6.88 -11.11 -1.38
N ASP A 34 6.35 -11.91 -0.47
CA ASP A 34 6.70 -13.32 -0.47
C ASP A 34 6.30 -13.96 -1.77
N GLU A 35 5.19 -13.57 -2.33
CA GLU A 35 4.74 -14.15 -3.57
C GLU A 35 5.33 -13.46 -4.77
N HIS A 36 5.78 -12.24 -4.61
CA HIS A 36 6.32 -11.46 -5.71
C HIS A 36 7.62 -10.80 -5.25
N PRO A 37 8.68 -11.58 -5.14
CA PRO A 37 9.93 -11.03 -4.59
C PRO A 37 10.49 -9.88 -5.40
N ASP A 38 10.19 -9.84 -6.68
CA ASP A 38 10.71 -8.78 -7.51
C ASP A 38 10.03 -7.45 -7.19
N ALA A 39 8.99 -7.44 -6.40
CA ALA A 39 8.34 -6.20 -6.02
C ALA A 39 8.85 -5.67 -4.69
N GLU A 40 9.82 -6.31 -4.10
CA GLU A 40 10.24 -5.96 -2.76
C GLU A 40 10.63 -4.51 -2.62
N SER A 41 11.43 -4.00 -3.53
CA SER A 41 11.86 -2.62 -3.44
C SER A 41 10.71 -1.66 -3.53
N THR A 42 9.81 -1.89 -4.46
CA THR A 42 8.69 -1.00 -4.66
C THR A 42 7.76 -1.04 -3.45
N VAL A 43 7.52 -2.22 -2.93
CA VAL A 43 6.64 -2.32 -1.76
C VAL A 43 7.28 -1.66 -0.56
N ASP A 44 8.60 -1.79 -0.42
CA ASP A 44 9.28 -1.16 0.67
C ASP A 44 9.17 0.36 0.58
N MET A 45 9.26 0.90 -0.62
CA MET A 45 9.10 2.31 -0.82
C MET A 45 7.70 2.78 -0.44
N LEU A 46 6.70 2.00 -0.83
CA LEU A 46 5.34 2.32 -0.50
C LEU A 46 5.14 2.31 1.01
N ALA A 47 5.69 1.31 1.66
CA ALA A 47 5.53 1.19 3.10
C ALA A 47 6.17 2.37 3.82
N SER A 48 7.36 2.77 3.38
CA SER A 48 8.01 3.91 3.97
C SER A 48 7.22 5.20 3.75
N TRP A 49 6.69 5.33 2.58
CA TRP A 49 5.91 6.51 2.25
C TRP A 49 4.67 6.58 3.15
N LEU A 50 4.00 5.44 3.32
CA LEU A 50 2.83 5.41 4.18
C LEU A 50 3.19 5.71 5.63
N ALA A 51 4.32 5.23 6.06
CA ALA A 51 4.74 5.42 7.43
C ALA A 51 4.98 6.90 7.74
N ARG A 52 5.31 7.67 6.71
CA ARG A 52 5.65 9.05 6.95
C ARG A 52 4.56 10.02 6.61
N LEU A 53 3.43 9.53 6.16
CA LEU A 53 2.38 10.43 5.73
C LEU A 53 1.95 11.39 6.80
N ASP A 54 1.83 10.89 8.01
CA ASP A 54 1.37 11.76 9.05
C ASP A 54 2.47 12.63 9.59
N ASP A 55 3.68 12.25 9.44
CA ASP A 55 4.76 13.01 9.95
C ASP A 55 4.93 14.30 9.25
N ASP A 56 4.51 14.39 8.01
CA ASP A 56 4.65 15.56 7.34
C ASP A 56 4.03 16.67 7.94
N SER A 57 2.99 16.44 8.58
CA SER A 57 2.23 17.50 9.03
C SER A 57 2.88 18.27 10.05
N ASP A 58 3.86 17.73 10.68
CA ASP A 58 4.32 18.38 11.71
C ASP A 58 5.32 19.32 11.46
N ASP A 59 5.73 19.49 10.41
CA ASP A 59 6.69 20.41 10.27
C ASP A 59 6.33 21.61 10.12
#